data_c844d15a1200a1b8b170778ad04d82b5
#
_entry.id   c844d15a1200a1b8b170778ad04d82b5
#
_cell.length_a   1.000
_cell.length_b   1.000
_cell.length_c   1.000
_cell.angle_alpha   90.00
_cell.angle_beta   90.00
_cell.angle_gamma   90.00
#
_symmetry.space_group_name_H-M   'P 1'
#
loop_
_entity.id
_entity.type
_entity.pdbx_description
1 polymer ?
#
loop_
_entity_poly.entity_id
_entity_poly.type
_entity_poly.pdbx_seq_one_letter_code
_entity_poly.pdbx_strand_id
1 'polypeptide(L)'
;GINSQIYSRTGGFMGISFAIPIDEAMRVTDQLKANGRVVRGRIGVAITEVTKDIAEPLGLAKPSGAQVSSVDPKGPAAKAGLMPGDIILRYDGRVIERSSDLPRLVGNTKPGTKAAIEVWRAGAARALDVVVGEVPNEQARGAAAKSGAEQQAPAKANWLGIMASDLTAEQRKSQGQPRDGVVINGLEPNGAAAQAGLRQGDVLLQVNSQPITSASQFEQLLAKLDRKRTLVLLVKRGGEASYVPVRPQ
;
A
#
# COMPACT_ATOMS: atom_id res chain seq x y z
N GLY A 1 29.91 5.34 -14.73
CA GLY A 1 28.53 5.86 -14.67
C GLY A 1 28.29 6.94 -15.72
N ILE A 2 27.06 7.24 -15.99
CA ILE A 2 26.66 8.34 -16.89
C ILE A 2 26.05 9.43 -16.01
N ASN A 3 26.60 10.64 -16.04
CA ASN A 3 26.04 11.77 -15.30
C ASN A 3 24.63 12.10 -15.82
N SER A 4 23.67 12.23 -14.92
CA SER A 4 22.26 12.42 -15.28
C SER A 4 21.75 13.81 -14.91
N GLN A 5 22.02 14.26 -13.71
CA GLN A 5 21.54 15.55 -13.23
C GLN A 5 22.33 16.01 -11.99
N ILE A 6 22.23 17.31 -11.68
CA ILE A 6 22.72 17.90 -10.43
C ILE A 6 21.55 18.32 -9.57
N TYR A 7 21.71 18.29 -8.26
CA TYR A 7 20.80 18.97 -7.36
C TYR A 7 21.17 20.47 -7.33
N SER A 8 20.26 21.34 -7.78
CA SER A 8 20.49 22.77 -7.82
C SER A 8 19.20 23.54 -7.56
N ARG A 9 19.28 24.59 -6.74
CA ARG A 9 18.19 25.55 -6.51
C ARG A 9 18.32 26.80 -7.36
N THR A 10 19.51 27.08 -7.89
CA THR A 10 19.85 28.32 -8.59
C THR A 10 20.46 28.07 -9.98
N GLY A 11 20.54 26.82 -10.42
CA GLY A 11 21.20 26.43 -11.68
C GLY A 11 22.70 26.17 -11.54
N GLY A 12 23.34 26.57 -10.43
CA GLY A 12 24.74 26.28 -10.15
C GLY A 12 24.95 24.93 -9.44
N PHE A 13 26.16 24.37 -9.51
CA PHE A 13 26.51 23.14 -8.83
C PHE A 13 26.58 23.36 -7.30
N MET A 14 25.81 22.57 -6.54
CA MET A 14 25.74 22.64 -5.08
C MET A 14 26.38 21.44 -4.37
N GLY A 15 27.35 20.79 -5.00
CA GLY A 15 28.09 19.65 -4.42
C GLY A 15 27.41 18.29 -4.56
N ILE A 16 26.21 18.20 -5.14
CA ILE A 16 25.48 16.95 -5.34
C ILE A 16 25.23 16.74 -6.82
N SER A 17 25.71 15.61 -7.34
CA SER A 17 25.42 15.13 -8.70
C SER A 17 24.97 13.68 -8.65
N PHE A 18 24.14 13.31 -9.61
CA PHE A 18 23.63 11.95 -9.77
C PHE A 18 24.17 11.33 -11.04
N ALA A 19 24.55 10.07 -10.94
CA ALA A 19 25.00 9.29 -12.07
C ALA A 19 24.24 7.97 -12.17
N ILE A 20 23.94 7.54 -13.39
CA ILE A 20 23.39 6.22 -13.68
C ILE A 20 24.54 5.22 -13.66
N PRO A 21 24.46 4.12 -12.88
CA PRO A 21 25.47 3.04 -12.92
C PRO A 21 25.65 2.51 -14.34
N ILE A 22 26.90 2.16 -14.68
CA ILE A 22 27.21 1.74 -16.05
C ILE A 22 26.48 0.47 -16.47
N ASP A 23 26.27 -0.47 -15.54
CA ASP A 23 25.56 -1.73 -15.81
C ASP A 23 24.10 -1.47 -16.20
N GLU A 24 23.46 -0.49 -15.55
CA GLU A 24 22.09 -0.06 -15.88
C GLU A 24 22.06 0.61 -17.26
N ALA A 25 23.03 1.48 -17.55
CA ALA A 25 23.13 2.16 -18.82
C ALA A 25 23.37 1.17 -19.97
N MET A 26 24.24 0.18 -19.79
CA MET A 26 24.52 -0.87 -20.79
C MET A 26 23.27 -1.70 -21.05
N ARG A 27 22.54 -2.11 -20.00
CA ARG A 27 21.29 -2.87 -20.15
C ARG A 27 20.23 -2.10 -20.95
N VAL A 28 20.08 -0.80 -20.68
CA VAL A 28 19.18 0.07 -21.45
C VAL A 28 19.63 0.17 -22.91
N THR A 29 20.93 0.34 -23.15
CA THR A 29 21.52 0.41 -24.48
C THR A 29 21.28 -0.87 -25.28
N ASP A 30 21.44 -2.03 -24.67
CA ASP A 30 21.21 -3.32 -25.32
C ASP A 30 19.74 -3.51 -25.70
N GLN A 31 18.80 -3.06 -24.84
CA GLN A 31 17.37 -3.06 -25.18
C GLN A 31 17.04 -2.11 -26.34
N LEU A 32 17.64 -0.92 -26.35
CA LEU A 32 17.46 0.05 -27.44
C LEU A 32 18.01 -0.49 -28.76
N LYS A 33 19.19 -1.13 -28.75
CA LYS A 33 19.78 -1.75 -29.94
C LYS A 33 18.92 -2.90 -30.48
N ALA A 34 18.39 -3.74 -29.56
CA ALA A 34 17.62 -4.93 -29.94
C ALA A 34 16.19 -4.63 -30.37
N ASN A 35 15.51 -3.69 -29.71
CA ASN A 35 14.06 -3.48 -29.81
C ASN A 35 13.67 -2.05 -30.17
N GLY A 36 14.61 -1.12 -30.31
CA GLY A 36 14.33 0.30 -30.56
C GLY A 36 13.67 1.03 -29.38
N ARG A 37 13.36 0.34 -28.28
CA ARG A 37 12.71 0.89 -27.09
C ARG A 37 13.12 0.16 -25.82
N VAL A 38 12.99 0.86 -24.69
CA VAL A 38 13.19 0.27 -23.36
C VAL A 38 11.86 -0.28 -22.88
N VAL A 39 11.84 -1.58 -22.59
CA VAL A 39 10.66 -2.27 -22.04
C VAL A 39 10.90 -2.51 -20.55
N ARG A 40 10.01 -2.00 -19.72
CA ARG A 40 10.06 -2.19 -18.26
C ARG A 40 8.92 -3.05 -17.78
N GLY A 41 9.26 -3.99 -16.88
CA GLY A 41 8.26 -4.80 -16.22
C GLY A 41 7.40 -3.96 -15.25
N ARG A 42 6.13 -4.35 -15.12
CA ARG A 42 5.16 -3.77 -14.19
C ARG A 42 4.26 -4.86 -13.64
N ILE A 43 3.96 -4.79 -12.35
CA ILE A 43 2.93 -5.66 -11.74
C ILE A 43 1.64 -4.90 -11.38
N GLY A 44 1.66 -3.57 -11.38
CA GLY A 44 0.47 -2.75 -11.16
C GLY A 44 0.09 -2.63 -9.70
N VAL A 45 1.04 -2.30 -8.83
CA VAL A 45 0.82 -1.97 -7.41
C VAL A 45 1.38 -0.59 -7.10
N ALA A 46 0.74 0.13 -6.19
CA ALA A 46 1.35 1.22 -5.45
C ALA A 46 1.87 0.67 -4.11
N ILE A 47 3.02 1.14 -3.67
CA ILE A 47 3.69 0.63 -2.48
C ILE A 47 4.13 1.77 -1.57
N THR A 48 4.26 1.44 -0.28
CA THR A 48 4.81 2.32 0.75
C THR A 48 5.84 1.58 1.59
N GLU A 49 6.62 2.33 2.36
CA GLU A 49 7.65 1.77 3.25
C GLU A 49 7.00 1.09 4.46
N VAL A 50 7.61 -0.01 4.93
CA VAL A 50 7.22 -0.71 6.16
C VAL A 50 8.04 -0.15 7.32
N THR A 51 7.40 0.64 8.19
CA THR A 51 8.05 1.17 9.39
C THR A 51 8.03 0.17 10.54
N LYS A 52 8.84 0.41 11.59
CA LYS A 52 8.87 -0.43 12.79
C LYS A 52 7.51 -0.48 13.49
N ASP A 53 6.82 0.67 13.54
CA ASP A 53 5.48 0.80 14.15
C ASP A 53 4.39 0.00 13.40
N ILE A 54 4.65 -0.37 12.13
CA ILE A 54 3.78 -1.23 11.31
C ILE A 54 4.21 -2.70 11.45
N ALA A 55 5.50 -2.98 11.41
CA ALA A 55 6.03 -4.35 11.41
C ALA A 55 5.74 -5.11 12.70
N GLU A 56 5.96 -4.46 13.84
CA GLU A 56 5.85 -5.08 15.16
C GLU A 56 4.44 -5.60 15.47
N PRO A 57 3.36 -4.79 15.35
CA PRO A 57 2.00 -5.27 15.58
C PRO A 57 1.50 -6.29 14.54
N LEU A 58 2.09 -6.32 13.36
CA LEU A 58 1.79 -7.32 12.33
C LEU A 58 2.56 -8.64 12.50
N GLY A 59 3.42 -8.71 13.52
CA GLY A 59 4.22 -9.91 13.80
C GLY A 59 5.39 -10.13 12.83
N LEU A 60 5.84 -9.07 12.14
CA LEU A 60 7.05 -9.13 11.32
C LEU A 60 8.29 -9.01 12.20
N ALA A 61 9.26 -9.89 11.99
CA ALA A 61 10.51 -9.90 12.76
C ALA A 61 11.37 -8.65 12.52
N LYS A 62 11.21 -8.00 11.34
CA LYS A 62 11.97 -6.80 10.95
C LYS A 62 11.06 -5.85 10.15
N PRO A 63 11.30 -4.53 10.21
CA PRO A 63 10.63 -3.55 9.36
C PRO A 63 11.22 -3.62 7.94
N SER A 64 10.85 -4.63 7.17
CA SER A 64 11.33 -4.89 5.82
C SER A 64 10.17 -5.24 4.90
N GLY A 65 10.40 -5.09 3.60
CA GLY A 65 9.40 -5.36 2.59
C GLY A 65 8.81 -4.09 1.98
N ALA A 66 7.87 -4.30 1.06
CA ALA A 66 7.09 -3.25 0.42
C ALA A 66 5.60 -3.46 0.73
N GLN A 67 4.99 -2.52 1.45
CA GLN A 67 3.56 -2.55 1.73
C GLN A 67 2.79 -2.16 0.49
N VAL A 68 1.83 -2.98 0.09
CA VAL A 68 0.91 -2.69 -1.02
C VAL A 68 -0.18 -1.74 -0.55
N SER A 69 -0.17 -0.50 -1.03
CA SER A 69 -1.20 0.50 -0.74
C SER A 69 -2.38 0.42 -1.70
N SER A 70 -2.14 0.10 -2.96
CA SER A 70 -3.21 -0.14 -3.92
C SER A 70 -2.78 -1.14 -5.00
N VAL A 71 -3.78 -1.78 -5.62
CA VAL A 71 -3.59 -2.75 -6.70
C VAL A 71 -4.43 -2.30 -7.89
N ASP A 72 -3.83 -2.20 -9.07
CA ASP A 72 -4.53 -1.94 -10.32
C ASP A 72 -5.49 -3.12 -10.62
N PRO A 73 -6.82 -2.91 -10.63
CA PRO A 73 -7.78 -4.01 -10.80
C PRO A 73 -7.63 -4.80 -12.09
N LYS A 74 -7.04 -4.17 -13.12
CA LYS A 74 -6.76 -4.79 -14.43
C LYS A 74 -5.32 -5.25 -14.55
N GLY A 75 -4.50 -4.98 -13.53
CA GLY A 75 -3.07 -5.27 -13.52
C GLY A 75 -2.71 -6.73 -13.23
N PRO A 76 -1.46 -7.10 -13.48
CA PRO A 76 -0.92 -8.43 -13.17
C PRO A 76 -1.04 -8.83 -11.70
N ALA A 77 -0.83 -7.88 -10.78
CA ALA A 77 -0.91 -8.12 -9.34
C ALA A 77 -2.33 -8.53 -8.90
N ALA A 78 -3.39 -7.89 -9.43
CA ALA A 78 -4.76 -8.28 -9.14
C ALA A 78 -5.06 -9.72 -9.61
N LYS A 79 -4.59 -10.08 -10.81
CA LYS A 79 -4.74 -11.43 -11.36
C LYS A 79 -3.98 -12.50 -10.55
N ALA A 80 -2.87 -12.11 -9.93
CA ALA A 80 -2.09 -12.96 -9.03
C ALA A 80 -2.69 -13.07 -7.63
N GLY A 81 -3.74 -12.31 -7.31
CA GLY A 81 -4.39 -12.30 -6.00
C GLY A 81 -3.68 -11.45 -4.95
N LEU A 82 -2.82 -10.49 -5.36
CA LEU A 82 -2.31 -9.47 -4.47
C LEU A 82 -3.45 -8.53 -4.04
N MET A 83 -3.40 -8.11 -2.78
CA MET A 83 -4.41 -7.24 -2.17
C MET A 83 -3.76 -6.03 -1.49
N PRO A 84 -4.47 -4.90 -1.39
CA PRO A 84 -4.05 -3.82 -0.51
C PRO A 84 -3.88 -4.32 0.93
N GLY A 85 -2.80 -3.90 1.59
CA GLY A 85 -2.42 -4.38 2.91
C GLY A 85 -1.44 -5.55 2.92
N ASP A 86 -1.15 -6.20 1.79
CA ASP A 86 -0.05 -7.15 1.69
C ASP A 86 1.30 -6.47 1.90
N ILE A 87 2.25 -7.17 2.50
CA ILE A 87 3.64 -6.73 2.56
C ILE A 87 4.46 -7.71 1.74
N ILE A 88 5.04 -7.25 0.64
CA ILE A 88 5.88 -8.07 -0.23
C ILE A 88 7.25 -8.21 0.43
N LEU A 89 7.61 -9.43 0.83
CA LEU A 89 8.86 -9.77 1.50
C LEU A 89 9.94 -10.24 0.54
N ARG A 90 9.54 -10.96 -0.52
CA ARG A 90 10.45 -11.47 -1.54
C ARG A 90 9.83 -11.34 -2.92
N TYR A 91 10.69 -11.13 -3.90
CA TYR A 91 10.37 -11.12 -5.31
C TYR A 91 11.39 -11.98 -6.07
N ASP A 92 10.95 -13.03 -6.71
CA ASP A 92 11.79 -13.99 -7.47
C ASP A 92 13.01 -14.47 -6.66
N GLY A 93 12.75 -14.91 -5.40
CA GLY A 93 13.76 -15.38 -4.46
C GLY A 93 14.59 -14.29 -3.77
N ARG A 94 14.55 -13.05 -4.25
CA ARG A 94 15.29 -11.91 -3.67
C ARG A 94 14.51 -11.26 -2.54
N VAL A 95 15.17 -11.02 -1.42
CA VAL A 95 14.58 -10.32 -0.27
C VAL A 95 14.37 -8.85 -0.61
N ILE A 96 13.21 -8.33 -0.23
CA ILE A 96 12.87 -6.89 -0.29
C ILE A 96 13.16 -6.31 1.08
N GLU A 97 14.23 -5.55 1.22
CA GLU A 97 14.55 -4.88 2.46
C GLU A 97 13.86 -3.52 2.58
N ARG A 98 13.78 -2.80 1.46
CA ARG A 98 13.12 -1.49 1.34
C ARG A 98 12.09 -1.51 0.25
N SER A 99 11.07 -0.68 0.38
CA SER A 99 10.04 -0.54 -0.66
C SER A 99 10.62 -0.21 -2.03
N SER A 100 11.74 0.55 -2.09
CA SER A 100 12.44 0.93 -3.33
C SER A 100 13.09 -0.25 -4.08
N ASP A 101 13.30 -1.39 -3.44
CA ASP A 101 13.89 -2.57 -4.10
C ASP A 101 12.92 -3.20 -5.09
N LEU A 102 11.62 -3.22 -4.74
CA LEU A 102 10.60 -3.87 -5.55
C LEU A 102 10.46 -3.26 -6.96
N PRO A 103 10.33 -1.93 -7.15
CA PRO A 103 10.24 -1.34 -8.48
C PRO A 103 11.46 -1.64 -9.34
N ARG A 104 12.66 -1.66 -8.73
CA ARG A 104 13.90 -1.99 -9.42
C ARG A 104 13.92 -3.45 -9.91
N LEU A 105 13.53 -4.40 -9.06
CA LEU A 105 13.49 -5.81 -9.41
C LEU A 105 12.42 -6.09 -10.47
N VAL A 106 11.21 -5.58 -10.28
CA VAL A 106 10.10 -5.73 -11.23
C VAL A 106 10.43 -5.07 -12.58
N GLY A 107 10.98 -3.84 -12.57
CA GLY A 107 11.35 -3.12 -13.77
C GLY A 107 12.43 -3.82 -14.60
N ASN A 108 13.28 -4.63 -13.92
CA ASN A 108 14.33 -5.42 -14.55
C ASN A 108 13.84 -6.79 -15.08
N THR A 109 12.64 -7.20 -14.70
CA THR A 109 12.05 -8.45 -15.17
C THR A 109 11.36 -8.24 -16.51
N LYS A 110 11.63 -9.12 -17.48
CA LYS A 110 11.00 -9.04 -18.82
C LYS A 110 9.49 -9.23 -18.70
N PRO A 111 8.67 -8.40 -19.38
CA PRO A 111 7.22 -8.66 -19.47
C PRO A 111 6.93 -10.06 -20.02
N GLY A 112 5.87 -10.68 -19.50
CA GLY A 112 5.52 -12.06 -19.79
C GLY A 112 6.21 -13.11 -18.89
N THR A 113 7.25 -12.72 -18.13
CA THR A 113 7.90 -13.63 -17.19
C THR A 113 7.01 -13.87 -15.97
N LYS A 114 6.93 -15.12 -15.54
CA LYS A 114 6.30 -15.51 -14.28
C LYS A 114 7.31 -15.37 -13.15
N ALA A 115 7.01 -14.54 -12.17
CA ALA A 115 7.85 -14.31 -11.00
C ALA A 115 7.11 -14.74 -9.72
N ALA A 116 7.81 -15.43 -8.81
CA ALA A 116 7.28 -15.80 -7.51
C ALA A 116 7.38 -14.61 -6.55
N ILE A 117 6.29 -14.34 -5.82
CA ILE A 117 6.23 -13.29 -4.81
C ILE A 117 5.85 -13.93 -3.48
N GLU A 118 6.61 -13.62 -2.43
CA GLU A 118 6.25 -13.99 -1.06
C GLU A 118 5.68 -12.75 -0.36
N VAL A 119 4.45 -12.86 0.13
CA VAL A 119 3.77 -11.78 0.83
C VAL A 119 3.42 -12.17 2.25
N TRP A 120 3.45 -11.20 3.16
CA TRP A 120 2.89 -11.30 4.50
C TRP A 120 1.47 -10.77 4.49
N ARG A 121 0.51 -11.62 4.84
CA ARG A 121 -0.93 -11.32 4.86
C ARG A 121 -1.57 -11.93 6.09
N ALA A 122 -2.24 -11.10 6.89
CA ALA A 122 -2.99 -11.54 8.08
C ALA A 122 -2.15 -12.43 9.03
N GLY A 123 -0.90 -12.04 9.28
CA GLY A 123 -0.02 -12.75 10.21
C GLY A 123 0.65 -14.01 9.64
N ALA A 124 0.55 -14.28 8.34
CA ALA A 124 1.14 -15.45 7.70
C ALA A 124 1.83 -15.11 6.37
N ALA A 125 2.93 -15.81 6.07
CA ALA A 125 3.58 -15.73 4.77
C ALA A 125 2.79 -16.54 3.74
N ARG A 126 2.63 -15.99 2.52
CA ARG A 126 1.95 -16.65 1.39
C ARG A 126 2.78 -16.47 0.13
N ALA A 127 2.88 -17.51 -0.67
CA ALA A 127 3.49 -17.46 -2.00
C ALA A 127 2.41 -17.21 -3.06
N LEU A 128 2.68 -16.30 -3.98
CA LEU A 128 1.85 -15.94 -5.12
C LEU A 128 2.72 -15.92 -6.36
N ASP A 129 2.13 -16.25 -7.51
CA ASP A 129 2.80 -16.15 -8.80
C ASP A 129 2.22 -14.99 -9.60
N VAL A 130 3.07 -14.08 -10.04
CA VAL A 130 2.67 -12.95 -10.87
C VAL A 130 3.30 -13.04 -12.25
N VAL A 131 2.51 -12.82 -13.29
CA VAL A 131 3.04 -12.66 -14.65
C VAL A 131 3.29 -11.17 -14.86
N VAL A 132 4.56 -10.79 -15.01
CA VAL A 132 4.95 -9.38 -15.16
C VAL A 132 4.38 -8.81 -16.46
N GLY A 133 3.69 -7.68 -16.35
CA GLY A 133 3.18 -6.94 -17.51
C GLY A 133 4.18 -5.89 -18.00
N GLU A 134 3.88 -5.28 -19.12
CA GLU A 134 4.60 -4.12 -19.66
C GLU A 134 4.02 -2.82 -19.10
N VAL A 135 4.85 -1.82 -18.84
CA VAL A 135 4.40 -0.46 -18.52
C VAL A 135 3.71 0.13 -19.75
N PRO A 136 2.41 0.47 -19.68
CA PRO A 136 1.75 1.14 -20.81
C PRO A 136 2.43 2.48 -21.08
N ASN A 137 2.56 2.84 -22.35
CA ASN A 137 3.10 4.14 -22.75
C ASN A 137 2.17 5.25 -22.22
N GLU A 138 2.72 6.19 -21.42
CA GLU A 138 1.97 7.21 -20.67
C GLU A 138 1.39 8.31 -21.57
N GLN A 139 0.33 8.04 -22.30
CA GLN A 139 -0.48 9.11 -22.91
C GLN A 139 -1.96 9.11 -22.48
N ALA A 140 -2.34 8.37 -21.46
CA ALA A 140 -3.74 8.30 -21.02
C ALA A 140 -3.88 8.16 -19.50
N ARG A 141 -3.55 9.21 -18.74
CA ARG A 141 -4.04 9.32 -17.36
C ARG A 141 -4.29 10.78 -16.98
N GLY A 142 -5.49 11.22 -17.32
CA GLY A 142 -6.14 12.38 -16.71
C GLY A 142 -7.42 11.94 -16.03
N ALA A 143 -7.64 12.54 -14.85
CA ALA A 143 -8.92 12.73 -14.17
C ALA A 143 -9.59 11.54 -13.47
N ALA A 144 -9.79 11.71 -12.18
CA ALA A 144 -11.07 11.51 -11.49
C ALA A 144 -10.82 11.52 -9.97
N ALA A 145 -11.68 11.89 -9.12
CA ALA A 145 -13.03 12.32 -9.03
C ALA A 145 -13.33 12.60 -7.54
N LYS A 146 -14.05 13.62 -7.28
CA LYS A 146 -14.62 13.95 -5.96
C LYS A 146 -15.94 13.20 -5.83
N SER A 147 -16.26 12.66 -4.66
CA SER A 147 -17.64 12.34 -4.32
C SER A 147 -17.91 12.56 -2.85
N GLY A 148 -19.07 13.13 -2.61
CA GLY A 148 -19.58 13.64 -1.35
C GLY A 148 -20.14 12.55 -0.43
N ALA A 149 -20.30 12.96 0.81
CA ALA A 149 -20.75 12.16 1.92
C ALA A 149 -22.23 12.42 2.20
N GLU A 150 -22.98 11.37 2.46
CA GLU A 150 -24.26 11.42 3.18
C GLU A 150 -24.12 10.75 4.54
N GLN A 151 -24.66 11.43 5.55
CA GLN A 151 -24.55 11.14 6.98
C GLN A 151 -25.55 10.09 7.43
N GLN A 152 -25.09 9.14 8.25
CA GLN A 152 -25.96 8.34 9.12
C GLN A 152 -25.58 8.56 10.60
N ALA A 153 -26.59 8.45 11.47
CA ALA A 153 -26.64 8.85 12.86
C ALA A 153 -25.51 8.32 13.79
N PRO A 154 -25.22 9.03 14.90
CA PRO A 154 -23.99 8.83 15.67
C PRO A 154 -24.04 7.57 16.55
N ALA A 155 -23.16 6.63 16.28
CA ALA A 155 -22.73 5.63 17.24
C ALA A 155 -21.86 6.30 18.32
N LYS A 156 -21.89 5.80 19.56
CA LYS A 156 -20.98 6.28 20.62
C LYS A 156 -19.54 5.98 20.22
N ALA A 157 -18.64 6.95 20.46
CA ALA A 157 -17.23 6.76 20.21
C ALA A 157 -16.67 5.66 21.12
N ASN A 158 -15.82 4.79 20.55
CA ASN A 158 -15.09 3.80 21.35
C ASN A 158 -13.87 4.43 22.03
N TRP A 159 -13.09 3.64 22.76
CA TRP A 159 -11.91 4.14 23.51
C TRP A 159 -10.75 4.66 22.62
N LEU A 160 -10.77 4.43 21.30
CA LEU A 160 -9.89 5.08 20.33
C LEU A 160 -10.44 6.44 19.86
N GLY A 161 -11.67 6.79 20.26
CA GLY A 161 -12.37 7.96 19.75
C GLY A 161 -12.98 7.76 18.37
N ILE A 162 -13.24 6.52 17.93
CA ILE A 162 -13.81 6.21 16.62
C ILE A 162 -15.31 5.93 16.76
N MET A 163 -16.12 6.59 15.94
CA MET A 163 -17.50 6.24 15.66
C MET A 163 -17.57 5.56 14.30
N ALA A 164 -17.81 4.25 14.28
CA ALA A 164 -17.84 3.45 13.06
C ALA A 164 -19.22 2.85 12.82
N SER A 165 -19.56 2.64 11.55
CA SER A 165 -20.74 1.89 11.12
C SER A 165 -20.41 0.93 9.98
N ASP A 166 -21.33 0.01 9.71
CA ASP A 166 -21.23 -0.89 8.58
C ASP A 166 -21.30 -0.11 7.26
N LEU A 167 -20.57 -0.57 6.26
CA LEU A 167 -20.64 -0.01 4.91
C LEU A 167 -22.03 -0.24 4.29
N THR A 168 -22.60 0.79 3.70
CA THR A 168 -23.84 0.66 2.91
C THR A 168 -23.58 -0.12 1.62
N ALA A 169 -24.63 -0.65 0.99
CA ALA A 169 -24.53 -1.38 -0.27
C ALA A 169 -23.90 -0.52 -1.40
N GLU A 170 -24.17 0.79 -1.39
CA GLU A 170 -23.62 1.75 -2.36
C GLU A 170 -22.14 2.03 -2.12
N GLN A 171 -21.75 2.20 -0.84
CA GLN A 171 -20.35 2.37 -0.45
C GLN A 171 -19.52 1.13 -0.78
N ARG A 172 -20.07 -0.07 -0.63
CA ARG A 172 -19.39 -1.32 -1.04
C ARG A 172 -19.14 -1.38 -2.54
N LYS A 173 -20.10 -0.97 -3.37
CA LYS A 173 -19.97 -0.92 -4.83
C LYS A 173 -18.94 0.11 -5.28
N SER A 174 -18.95 1.31 -4.71
CA SER A 174 -18.04 2.40 -5.08
C SER A 174 -16.58 2.11 -4.69
N GLN A 175 -16.37 1.30 -3.66
CA GLN A 175 -15.04 0.96 -3.16
C GLN A 175 -14.39 -0.25 -3.84
N GLY A 176 -15.07 -0.92 -4.77
CA GLY A 176 -14.53 -2.05 -5.53
C GLY A 176 -14.19 -3.28 -4.68
N GLN A 177 -14.74 -3.37 -3.46
CA GLN A 177 -14.52 -4.49 -2.54
C GLN A 177 -15.86 -5.07 -2.11
N PRO A 178 -16.10 -6.38 -2.25
CA PRO A 178 -17.46 -6.91 -2.13
C PRO A 178 -17.99 -7.03 -0.71
N ARG A 179 -17.22 -7.08 0.36
CA ARG A 179 -17.81 -7.49 1.66
C ARG A 179 -17.20 -6.95 2.96
N ASP A 180 -15.98 -6.43 3.02
CA ASP A 180 -15.28 -6.27 4.30
C ASP A 180 -14.95 -4.81 4.62
N GLY A 181 -15.18 -4.41 5.88
CA GLY A 181 -14.79 -3.13 6.43
C GLY A 181 -15.92 -2.37 7.09
N VAL A 182 -15.54 -1.35 7.86
CA VAL A 182 -16.43 -0.39 8.51
C VAL A 182 -16.02 1.03 8.17
N VAL A 183 -16.97 1.93 8.00
CA VAL A 183 -16.71 3.33 7.72
C VAL A 183 -16.62 4.14 9.00
N ILE A 184 -15.66 5.06 9.09
CA ILE A 184 -15.56 6.03 10.17
C ILE A 184 -16.55 7.15 9.90
N ASN A 185 -17.59 7.25 10.71
CA ASN A 185 -18.60 8.32 10.62
C ASN A 185 -18.22 9.56 11.42
N GLY A 186 -17.38 9.40 12.43
CA GLY A 186 -16.90 10.49 13.24
C GLY A 186 -15.70 10.09 14.09
N LEU A 187 -14.99 11.09 14.56
CA LEU A 187 -13.82 10.95 15.42
C LEU A 187 -13.90 11.97 16.56
N GLU A 188 -13.51 11.56 17.74
CA GLU A 188 -13.26 12.50 18.83
C GLU A 188 -12.03 13.34 18.51
N PRO A 189 -12.13 14.68 18.57
CA PRO A 189 -11.02 15.57 18.14
C PRO A 189 -9.69 15.31 18.86
N ASN A 190 -9.75 14.88 20.11
CA ASN A 190 -8.58 14.58 20.95
C ASN A 190 -8.34 13.07 21.10
N GLY A 191 -9.10 12.22 20.40
CA GLY A 191 -8.97 10.77 20.48
C GLY A 191 -7.69 10.26 19.81
N ALA A 192 -7.20 9.08 20.25
CA ALA A 192 -6.00 8.46 19.72
C ALA A 192 -6.06 8.26 18.19
N ALA A 193 -7.24 7.96 17.65
CA ALA A 193 -7.46 7.80 16.22
C ALA A 193 -7.29 9.11 15.44
N ALA A 194 -7.80 10.23 15.95
CA ALA A 194 -7.64 11.53 15.31
C ALA A 194 -6.17 11.98 15.30
N GLN A 195 -5.45 11.75 16.40
CA GLN A 195 -4.02 12.04 16.51
C GLN A 195 -3.17 11.16 15.57
N ALA A 196 -3.59 9.94 15.30
CA ALA A 196 -2.96 9.06 14.32
C ALA A 196 -3.26 9.47 12.86
N GLY A 197 -4.05 10.51 12.62
CA GLY A 197 -4.36 11.03 11.29
C GLY A 197 -5.52 10.33 10.58
N LEU A 198 -6.34 9.57 11.31
CA LEU A 198 -7.60 9.05 10.79
C LEU A 198 -8.59 10.17 10.54
N ARG A 199 -9.49 9.97 9.58
CA ARG A 199 -10.49 10.98 9.18
C ARG A 199 -11.87 10.34 9.01
N GLN A 200 -12.91 11.16 9.10
CA GLN A 200 -14.25 10.78 8.71
C GLN A 200 -14.26 10.36 7.22
N GLY A 201 -14.96 9.28 6.91
CA GLY A 201 -15.01 8.69 5.57
C GLY A 201 -13.92 7.64 5.28
N ASP A 202 -12.95 7.46 6.16
CA ASP A 202 -12.01 6.36 6.07
C ASP A 202 -12.72 5.02 6.28
N VAL A 203 -12.29 3.99 5.56
CA VAL A 203 -12.80 2.63 5.74
C VAL A 203 -11.74 1.77 6.43
N LEU A 204 -12.10 1.22 7.59
CA LEU A 204 -11.26 0.30 8.34
C LEU A 204 -11.46 -1.12 7.82
N LEU A 205 -10.38 -1.76 7.39
CA LEU A 205 -10.40 -3.12 6.82
C LEU A 205 -9.88 -4.16 7.80
N GLN A 206 -8.89 -3.80 8.65
CA GLN A 206 -8.27 -4.71 9.61
C GLN A 206 -7.85 -3.95 10.87
N VAL A 207 -7.84 -4.67 12.00
CA VAL A 207 -7.16 -4.28 13.25
C VAL A 207 -6.03 -5.28 13.49
N ASN A 208 -4.81 -4.79 13.56
CA ASN A 208 -3.61 -5.64 13.53
C ASN A 208 -3.68 -6.58 12.31
N SER A 209 -3.63 -7.89 12.50
CA SER A 209 -3.76 -8.87 11.42
C SER A 209 -5.17 -9.44 11.26
N GLN A 210 -6.17 -8.90 11.97
CA GLN A 210 -7.54 -9.44 11.97
C GLN A 210 -8.46 -8.61 11.07
N PRO A 211 -9.12 -9.22 10.08
CA PRO A 211 -10.05 -8.53 9.20
C PRO A 211 -11.32 -8.12 9.95
N ILE A 212 -11.87 -6.97 9.56
CA ILE A 212 -13.12 -6.40 10.09
C ILE A 212 -14.20 -6.58 9.03
N THR A 213 -15.32 -7.18 9.39
CA THR A 213 -16.47 -7.37 8.48
C THR A 213 -17.70 -6.57 8.92
N SER A 214 -17.75 -6.14 10.19
CA SER A 214 -18.86 -5.35 10.74
C SER A 214 -18.42 -4.45 11.89
N ALA A 215 -19.20 -3.40 12.15
CA ALA A 215 -18.98 -2.49 13.28
C ALA A 215 -19.04 -3.22 14.64
N SER A 216 -19.97 -4.17 14.79
CA SER A 216 -20.06 -5.00 15.99
C SER A 216 -18.81 -5.85 16.23
N GLN A 217 -18.27 -6.47 15.16
CA GLN A 217 -17.01 -7.22 15.25
C GLN A 217 -15.84 -6.31 15.61
N PHE A 218 -15.78 -5.11 15.04
CA PHE A 218 -14.75 -4.11 15.35
C PHE A 218 -14.73 -3.78 16.85
N GLU A 219 -15.90 -3.49 17.43
CA GLU A 219 -16.01 -3.20 18.87
C GLU A 219 -15.61 -4.40 19.75
N GLN A 220 -16.01 -5.62 19.36
CA GLN A 220 -15.62 -6.84 20.07
C GLN A 220 -14.10 -7.10 20.00
N LEU A 221 -13.47 -6.83 18.86
CA LEU A 221 -12.01 -6.91 18.70
C LEU A 221 -11.31 -5.89 19.60
N LEU A 222 -11.77 -4.64 19.58
CA LEU A 222 -11.20 -3.59 20.43
C LEU A 222 -11.34 -3.89 21.92
N ALA A 223 -12.44 -4.52 22.35
CA ALA A 223 -12.66 -4.89 23.74
C ALA A 223 -11.67 -5.96 24.26
N LYS A 224 -11.12 -6.79 23.35
CA LYS A 224 -10.15 -7.86 23.66
C LYS A 224 -8.69 -7.40 23.60
N LEU A 225 -8.44 -6.23 23.02
CA LEU A 225 -7.09 -5.74 22.83
C LEU A 225 -6.60 -4.96 24.06
N ASP A 226 -5.28 -5.08 24.31
CA ASP A 226 -4.62 -4.34 25.38
C ASP A 226 -4.55 -2.85 25.03
N ARG A 227 -5.18 -2.02 25.85
CA ARG A 227 -5.23 -0.56 25.65
C ARG A 227 -3.86 0.13 25.80
N LYS A 228 -2.82 -0.57 26.21
CA LYS A 228 -1.46 -0.03 26.36
C LYS A 228 -0.57 -0.30 25.16
N ARG A 229 -1.00 -1.15 24.23
CA ARG A 229 -0.20 -1.52 23.05
C ARG A 229 -0.60 -0.71 21.82
N THR A 230 0.38 -0.37 21.01
CA THR A 230 0.13 0.23 19.69
C THR A 230 -0.70 -0.74 18.84
N LEU A 231 -1.79 -0.25 18.30
CA LEU A 231 -2.62 -0.96 17.34
C LEU A 231 -2.29 -0.49 15.94
N VAL A 232 -2.39 -1.38 14.97
CA VAL A 232 -2.24 -1.03 13.56
C VAL A 232 -3.56 -1.27 12.85
N LEU A 233 -4.11 -0.20 12.29
CA LEU A 233 -5.34 -0.23 11.52
C LEU A 233 -5.01 -0.19 10.03
N LEU A 234 -5.52 -1.15 9.24
CA LEU A 234 -5.51 -1.05 7.80
C LEU A 234 -6.67 -0.17 7.36
N VAL A 235 -6.35 0.97 6.82
CA VAL A 235 -7.29 2.04 6.48
C VAL A 235 -7.30 2.24 4.98
N LYS A 236 -8.48 2.30 4.37
CA LYS A 236 -8.64 2.65 2.96
C LYS A 236 -9.21 4.07 2.83
N ARG A 237 -8.52 4.92 2.08
CA ARG A 237 -8.89 6.31 1.79
C ARG A 237 -8.72 6.58 0.30
N GLY A 238 -9.78 7.02 -0.39
CA GLY A 238 -9.69 7.41 -1.80
C GLY A 238 -9.18 6.33 -2.76
N GLY A 239 -9.38 5.04 -2.42
CA GLY A 239 -8.91 3.91 -3.23
C GLY A 239 -7.56 3.32 -2.79
N GLU A 240 -6.80 4.02 -1.96
CA GLU A 240 -5.52 3.56 -1.41
C GLU A 240 -5.70 3.01 0.01
N ALA A 241 -5.01 1.92 0.33
CA ALA A 241 -4.98 1.35 1.67
C ALA A 241 -3.59 1.55 2.29
N SER A 242 -3.57 1.95 3.57
CA SER A 242 -2.33 2.12 4.33
C SER A 242 -2.51 1.65 5.76
N TYR A 243 -1.44 1.18 6.37
CA TYR A 243 -1.43 0.90 7.78
C TYR A 243 -1.19 2.18 8.58
N VAL A 244 -2.06 2.42 9.55
CA VAL A 244 -1.99 3.56 10.45
C VAL A 244 -1.75 3.03 11.87
N PRO A 245 -0.57 3.26 12.46
CA PRO A 245 -0.32 2.92 13.85
C PRO A 245 -1.05 3.90 14.76
N VAL A 246 -1.87 3.36 15.66
CA VAL A 246 -2.62 4.13 16.67
C VAL A 246 -2.08 3.79 18.04
N ARG A 247 -1.54 4.77 18.73
CA ARG A 247 -1.05 4.63 20.11
C ARG A 247 -2.17 5.06 21.05
N PRO A 248 -2.66 4.16 21.89
CA PRO A 248 -3.61 4.52 22.94
C PRO A 248 -2.98 5.51 23.92
N GLN A 249 -3.78 6.38 24.49
CA GLN A 249 -3.37 7.29 25.57
C GLN A 249 -3.57 6.63 26.93
#